data_507cefc73734ed7856c037c4dc5558ac
#
_entry.id   507cefc73734ed7856c037c4dc5558ac
#
_cell.length_a   1.000
_cell.length_b   1.000
_cell.length_c   1.000
_cell.angle_alpha   90.00
_cell.angle_beta   90.00
_cell.angle_gamma   90.00
#
_symmetry.space_group_name_H-M   'P 1'
#
loop_
_entity.id
_entity.type
_entity.pdbx_description
1 polymer ?
#
loop_
_entity_poly.entity_id
_entity_poly.type
_entity_poly.pdbx_seq_one_letter_code
_entity_poly.pdbx_strand_id
1 'polypeptide(L)'
;MDRENAPFSDESDDSDEYNEEKLKNMEKLLKERNKTIKNMSKYEKKLMKGLMRGFGNTMILWLISQKKQHGYEIMTKLHDSSLTDTKMPSASKIYPVLHDLEKHGLIKGSWGHQGKRKIKYYEMTEEGHKTLSTFRKIAQLTKNNHSSIWLDFMKDMLMDEEDKRS
;
A
#
# COMPACT_ATOMS: atom_id res chain seq x y z
N MET A 1 -23.53 -38.07 -42.48
CA MET A 1 -22.24 -37.56 -41.99
C MET A 1 -22.54 -36.33 -41.12
N ASP A 2 -23.03 -36.67 -39.95
CA ASP A 2 -23.59 -35.70 -39.00
C ASP A 2 -22.45 -35.13 -38.12
N ARG A 3 -22.27 -33.83 -38.14
CA ARG A 3 -21.39 -33.12 -37.21
C ARG A 3 -22.24 -32.68 -36.02
N GLU A 4 -22.05 -33.39 -34.90
CA GLU A 4 -22.54 -32.99 -33.58
C GLU A 4 -22.03 -31.62 -33.19
N ASN A 5 -22.95 -30.72 -32.93
CA ASN A 5 -22.71 -29.45 -32.22
C ASN A 5 -22.58 -29.78 -30.74
N ALA A 6 -21.35 -29.68 -30.21
CA ALA A 6 -21.14 -29.63 -28.76
C ALA A 6 -21.62 -28.28 -28.22
N PRO A 7 -22.35 -28.23 -27.09
CA PRO A 7 -22.76 -26.96 -26.49
C PRO A 7 -21.53 -26.25 -25.89
N PHE A 8 -21.36 -25.01 -26.25
CA PHE A 8 -20.41 -24.06 -25.66
C PHE A 8 -20.90 -23.82 -24.22
N SER A 9 -20.17 -24.39 -23.25
CA SER A 9 -20.47 -24.20 -21.84
C SER A 9 -20.15 -22.75 -21.43
N ASP A 10 -21.14 -22.13 -20.84
CA ASP A 10 -21.19 -20.76 -20.34
C ASP A 10 -20.30 -20.66 -19.07
N GLU A 11 -18.99 -20.38 -19.23
CA GLU A 11 -18.04 -20.16 -18.13
C GLU A 11 -18.01 -18.67 -17.65
N SER A 12 -18.86 -17.82 -18.19
CA SER A 12 -18.84 -16.38 -17.93
C SER A 12 -19.63 -15.93 -16.69
N ASP A 13 -20.58 -16.74 -16.19
CA ASP A 13 -21.53 -16.34 -15.13
C ASP A 13 -20.88 -16.40 -13.73
N ASP A 14 -20.08 -17.41 -13.45
CA ASP A 14 -19.43 -17.60 -12.13
C ASP A 14 -18.34 -16.53 -11.83
N SER A 15 -17.69 -15.98 -12.84
CA SER A 15 -16.64 -14.97 -12.66
C SER A 15 -17.22 -13.59 -12.32
N ASP A 16 -18.40 -13.27 -12.85
CA ASP A 16 -19.05 -11.99 -12.63
C ASP A 16 -19.70 -11.94 -11.24
N GLU A 17 -20.33 -13.04 -10.78
CA GLU A 17 -20.88 -13.16 -9.43
C GLU A 17 -19.80 -13.09 -8.35
N TYR A 18 -18.65 -13.76 -8.54
CA TYR A 18 -17.49 -13.67 -7.66
C TYR A 18 -16.94 -12.25 -7.56
N ASN A 19 -16.87 -11.54 -8.68
CA ASN A 19 -16.39 -10.15 -8.71
C ASN A 19 -17.37 -9.19 -8.02
N GLU A 20 -18.68 -9.39 -8.19
CA GLU A 20 -19.71 -8.58 -7.52
C GLU A 20 -19.69 -8.77 -6.00
N GLU A 21 -19.57 -10.00 -5.50
CA GLU A 21 -19.47 -10.29 -4.07
C GLU A 21 -18.22 -9.65 -3.46
N LYS A 22 -17.08 -9.74 -4.13
CA LYS A 22 -15.83 -9.11 -3.72
C LYS A 22 -15.95 -7.59 -3.68
N LEU A 23 -16.63 -6.97 -4.65
CA LEU A 23 -16.90 -5.53 -4.64
C LEU A 23 -17.80 -5.13 -3.47
N LYS A 24 -18.90 -5.84 -3.22
CA LYS A 24 -19.81 -5.60 -2.10
C LYS A 24 -19.09 -5.70 -0.74
N ASN A 25 -18.24 -6.73 -0.60
CA ASN A 25 -17.45 -6.91 0.62
C ASN A 25 -16.45 -5.76 0.82
N MET A 26 -15.78 -5.33 -0.25
CA MET A 26 -14.85 -4.19 -0.20
C MET A 26 -15.58 -2.88 0.16
N GLU A 27 -16.74 -2.62 -0.42
CA GLU A 27 -17.56 -1.45 -0.06
C GLU A 27 -18.01 -1.47 1.41
N LYS A 28 -18.39 -2.63 1.91
CA LYS A 28 -18.75 -2.81 3.33
C LYS A 28 -17.58 -2.48 4.24
N LEU A 29 -16.39 -3.03 3.97
CA LEU A 29 -15.17 -2.75 4.74
C LEU A 29 -14.80 -1.26 4.68
N LEU A 30 -14.92 -0.62 3.53
CA LEU A 30 -14.69 0.82 3.38
C LEU A 30 -15.68 1.66 4.20
N LYS A 31 -16.95 1.28 4.24
CA LYS A 31 -17.97 1.97 5.06
C LYS A 31 -17.67 1.81 6.56
N GLU A 32 -17.32 0.62 7.00
CA GLU A 32 -16.94 0.34 8.41
C GLU A 32 -15.68 1.12 8.80
N ARG A 33 -14.63 1.09 7.97
CA ARG A 33 -13.42 1.88 8.16
C ARG A 33 -13.75 3.37 8.32
N ASN A 34 -14.54 3.93 7.40
CA ASN A 34 -14.88 5.35 7.41
C ASN A 34 -15.70 5.73 8.65
N LYS A 35 -16.60 4.85 9.09
CA LYS A 35 -17.35 5.02 10.34
C LYS A 35 -16.42 5.04 11.55
N THR A 36 -15.49 4.11 11.64
CA THR A 36 -14.49 4.04 12.71
C THR A 36 -13.63 5.29 12.76
N ILE A 37 -13.09 5.72 11.62
CA ILE A 37 -12.28 6.95 11.53
C ILE A 37 -13.08 8.19 11.96
N LYS A 38 -14.34 8.27 11.55
CA LYS A 38 -15.21 9.40 11.92
C LYS A 38 -15.40 9.49 13.43
N ASN A 39 -15.55 8.36 14.09
CA ASN A 39 -15.79 8.25 15.53
C ASN A 39 -14.53 8.42 16.39
N MET A 40 -13.34 8.33 15.79
CA MET A 40 -12.08 8.54 16.50
C MET A 40 -12.00 9.94 17.10
N SER A 41 -11.54 10.00 18.36
CA SER A 41 -11.21 11.25 19.05
C SER A 41 -10.07 11.99 18.36
N LYS A 42 -9.88 13.26 18.71
CA LYS A 42 -8.74 14.05 18.22
C LYS A 42 -7.40 13.44 18.59
N TYR A 43 -7.32 12.81 19.77
CA TYR A 43 -6.08 12.21 20.26
C TYR A 43 -5.76 10.89 19.53
N GLU A 44 -6.74 10.02 19.33
CA GLU A 44 -6.59 8.79 18.53
C GLU A 44 -6.13 9.10 17.11
N LYS A 45 -6.74 10.09 16.44
CA LYS A 45 -6.29 10.57 15.14
C LYS A 45 -4.84 11.08 15.16
N LYS A 46 -4.40 11.72 16.25
CA LYS A 46 -3.02 12.18 16.43
C LYS A 46 -2.05 11.01 16.56
N LEU A 47 -2.39 9.99 17.35
CA LEU A 47 -1.59 8.77 17.52
C LEU A 47 -1.45 8.03 16.19
N MET A 48 -2.56 7.80 15.49
CA MET A 48 -2.55 7.13 14.20
C MET A 48 -1.70 7.88 13.16
N LYS A 49 -1.80 9.21 13.10
CA LYS A 49 -0.96 10.04 12.22
C LYS A 49 0.53 9.94 12.58
N GLY A 50 0.86 9.81 13.87
CA GLY A 50 2.24 9.57 14.34
C GLY A 50 2.79 8.25 13.83
N LEU A 51 2.01 7.17 13.97
CA LEU A 51 2.36 5.84 13.46
C LEU A 51 2.57 5.86 11.95
N MET A 52 1.62 6.41 11.18
CA MET A 52 1.73 6.50 9.73
C MET A 52 2.91 7.35 9.26
N ARG A 53 3.31 8.38 10.01
CA ARG A 53 4.46 9.20 9.67
C ARG A 53 5.77 8.43 9.78
N GLY A 54 5.91 7.56 10.79
CA GLY A 54 7.10 6.71 10.95
C GLY A 54 7.32 5.77 9.77
N PHE A 55 6.25 5.24 9.19
CA PHE A 55 6.32 4.31 8.06
C PHE A 55 6.25 4.99 6.68
N GLY A 56 5.89 6.28 6.62
CA GLY A 56 5.57 6.96 5.37
C GLY A 56 6.69 6.92 4.32
N ASN A 57 7.91 7.19 4.71
CA ASN A 57 9.06 7.20 3.80
C ASN A 57 9.37 5.79 3.28
N THR A 58 9.33 4.79 4.14
CA THR A 58 9.54 3.38 3.77
C THR A 58 8.41 2.88 2.87
N MET A 59 7.17 3.31 3.12
CA MET A 59 6.02 2.97 2.28
C MET A 59 6.15 3.60 0.88
N ILE A 60 6.62 4.84 0.75
CA ILE A 60 6.89 5.48 -0.54
C ILE A 60 7.98 4.70 -1.29
N LEU A 61 9.06 4.34 -0.63
CA LEU A 61 10.13 3.53 -1.21
C LEU A 61 9.60 2.17 -1.68
N TRP A 62 8.77 1.51 -0.87
CA TRP A 62 8.13 0.25 -1.23
C TRP A 62 7.18 0.40 -2.42
N LEU A 63 6.36 1.46 -2.49
CA LEU A 63 5.49 1.72 -3.63
C LEU A 63 6.29 1.85 -4.94
N ILE A 64 7.43 2.55 -4.90
CA ILE A 64 8.32 2.72 -6.06
C ILE A 64 8.97 1.38 -6.44
N SER A 65 9.20 0.46 -5.49
CA SER A 65 9.73 -0.87 -5.78
C SER A 65 8.77 -1.76 -6.58
N GLN A 66 7.47 -1.48 -6.54
CA GLN A 66 6.47 -2.28 -7.26
C GLN A 66 6.44 -1.97 -8.76
N LYS A 67 6.60 -0.71 -9.12
CA LYS A 67 6.68 -0.23 -10.50
C LYS A 67 7.19 1.21 -10.55
N LYS A 68 7.73 1.61 -11.69
CA LYS A 68 8.01 3.00 -12.02
C LYS A 68 6.72 3.82 -11.96
N GLN A 69 6.74 4.94 -11.23
CA GLN A 69 5.57 5.81 -11.05
C GLN A 69 5.97 7.26 -10.82
N HIS A 70 5.04 8.18 -11.02
CA HIS A 70 5.26 9.60 -10.76
C HIS A 70 4.64 10.02 -9.42
N GLY A 71 5.05 11.19 -8.91
CA GLY A 71 4.65 11.65 -7.57
C GLY A 71 3.14 11.74 -7.35
N TYR A 72 2.35 12.06 -8.38
CA TYR A 72 0.89 12.11 -8.25
C TYR A 72 0.28 10.71 -8.04
N GLU A 73 0.75 9.69 -8.78
CA GLU A 73 0.30 8.29 -8.57
C GLU A 73 0.61 7.82 -7.16
N ILE A 74 1.79 8.18 -6.63
CA ILE A 74 2.17 7.86 -5.24
C ILE A 74 1.21 8.54 -4.27
N MET A 75 0.90 9.83 -4.47
CA MET A 75 -0.07 10.56 -3.64
C MET A 75 -1.45 9.93 -3.66
N THR A 76 -1.95 9.53 -4.83
CA THR A 76 -3.25 8.86 -4.98
C THR A 76 -3.28 7.54 -4.23
N LYS A 77 -2.28 6.68 -4.41
CA LYS A 77 -2.21 5.39 -3.71
C LYS A 77 -2.13 5.54 -2.19
N LEU A 78 -1.35 6.51 -1.71
CA LEU A 78 -1.28 6.80 -0.28
C LEU A 78 -2.60 7.35 0.27
N HIS A 79 -3.34 8.11 -0.53
CA HIS A 79 -4.67 8.58 -0.16
C HIS A 79 -5.68 7.44 -0.10
N ASP A 80 -5.74 6.60 -1.13
CA ASP A 80 -6.69 5.49 -1.23
C ASP A 80 -6.45 4.43 -0.14
N SER A 81 -5.20 4.26 0.28
CA SER A 81 -4.81 3.39 1.39
C SER A 81 -4.83 4.05 2.77
N SER A 82 -5.11 5.37 2.85
CA SER A 82 -5.07 6.09 4.12
C SER A 82 -6.17 5.63 5.08
N LEU A 83 -5.77 5.28 6.29
CA LEU A 83 -6.68 4.86 7.36
C LEU A 83 -7.33 6.04 8.09
N THR A 84 -6.81 7.26 7.95
CA THR A 84 -7.24 8.39 8.80
C THR A 84 -7.51 9.69 8.07
N ASP A 85 -7.11 9.82 6.82
CA ASP A 85 -7.17 11.10 6.13
C ASP A 85 -8.08 11.01 4.89
N THR A 86 -9.11 11.84 4.88
CA THR A 86 -10.00 12.02 3.72
C THR A 86 -9.39 12.96 2.68
N LYS A 87 -8.21 13.53 2.97
CA LYS A 87 -7.51 14.47 2.09
C LYS A 87 -6.27 13.85 1.50
N MET A 88 -6.10 13.99 0.20
CA MET A 88 -4.89 13.61 -0.51
C MET A 88 -3.65 14.24 0.14
N PRO A 89 -2.55 13.47 0.35
CA PRO A 89 -1.30 14.04 0.82
C PRO A 89 -0.85 15.20 -0.08
N SER A 90 -0.45 16.29 0.53
CA SER A 90 0.00 17.45 -0.26
C SER A 90 1.34 17.18 -0.97
N ALA A 91 1.51 17.76 -2.13
CA ALA A 91 2.77 17.72 -2.89
C ALA A 91 3.96 18.17 -2.03
N SER A 92 3.77 19.17 -1.17
CA SER A 92 4.79 19.68 -0.24
C SER A 92 5.27 18.67 0.81
N LYS A 93 4.54 17.56 1.03
CA LYS A 93 4.95 16.47 1.92
C LYS A 93 5.65 15.35 1.15
N ILE A 94 5.21 15.05 -0.05
CA ILE A 94 5.68 13.89 -0.82
C ILE A 94 6.96 14.20 -1.60
N TYR A 95 7.04 15.35 -2.27
CA TYR A 95 8.22 15.66 -3.07
C TYR A 95 9.53 15.82 -2.27
N PRO A 96 9.54 16.38 -1.05
CA PRO A 96 10.74 16.35 -0.22
C PRO A 96 11.24 14.93 0.07
N VAL A 97 10.32 13.98 0.34
CA VAL A 97 10.70 12.58 0.55
C VAL A 97 11.28 11.96 -0.72
N LEU A 98 10.65 12.19 -1.88
CA LEU A 98 11.16 11.71 -3.17
C LEU A 98 12.54 12.29 -3.48
N HIS A 99 12.75 13.58 -3.19
CA HIS A 99 14.04 14.21 -3.37
C HIS A 99 15.11 13.63 -2.42
N ASP A 100 14.74 13.39 -1.18
CA ASP A 100 15.67 12.79 -0.18
C ASP A 100 16.05 11.36 -0.57
N LEU A 101 15.09 10.52 -0.98
CA LEU A 101 15.36 9.17 -1.47
C LEU A 101 16.24 9.17 -2.74
N GLU A 102 16.02 10.13 -3.66
CA GLU A 102 16.83 10.29 -4.86
C GLU A 102 18.24 10.76 -4.52
N LYS A 103 18.38 11.72 -3.60
CA LYS A 103 19.67 12.24 -3.11
C LYS A 103 20.51 11.13 -2.46
N HIS A 104 19.88 10.21 -1.75
CA HIS A 104 20.57 9.05 -1.14
C HIS A 104 20.73 7.87 -2.10
N GLY A 105 20.38 8.02 -3.37
CA GLY A 105 20.59 7.02 -4.39
C GLY A 105 19.67 5.80 -4.29
N LEU A 106 18.60 5.85 -3.50
CA LEU A 106 17.66 4.74 -3.34
C LEU A 106 16.65 4.65 -4.49
N ILE A 107 16.38 5.78 -5.11
CA ILE A 107 15.56 5.88 -6.31
C ILE A 107 16.26 6.78 -7.34
N LYS A 108 15.88 6.65 -8.61
CA LYS A 108 16.32 7.57 -9.68
C LYS A 108 15.11 8.16 -10.40
N GLY A 109 15.17 9.45 -10.66
CA GLY A 109 14.17 10.18 -11.42
C GLY A 109 14.52 10.26 -12.91
N SER A 110 13.53 10.07 -13.77
CA SER A 110 13.64 10.27 -15.21
C SER A 110 12.46 11.09 -15.72
N TRP A 111 12.75 12.03 -16.62
CA TRP A 111 11.70 12.83 -17.23
C TRP A 111 11.03 12.07 -18.38
N GLY A 112 9.69 12.08 -18.38
CA GLY A 112 8.87 11.57 -19.46
C GLY A 112 7.75 12.54 -19.80
N HIS A 113 6.86 12.12 -20.69
CA HIS A 113 5.69 12.89 -21.10
C HIS A 113 4.41 12.09 -20.87
N GLN A 114 3.38 12.76 -20.38
CA GLN A 114 2.02 12.27 -20.33
C GLN A 114 1.14 13.25 -21.13
N GLY A 115 0.87 12.90 -22.38
CA GLY A 115 0.33 13.85 -23.35
C GLY A 115 1.30 15.03 -23.54
N LYS A 116 0.82 16.25 -23.34
CA LYS A 116 1.61 17.49 -23.46
C LYS A 116 2.39 17.87 -22.18
N ARG A 117 2.21 17.15 -21.07
CA ARG A 117 2.84 17.49 -19.79
C ARG A 117 4.13 16.72 -19.59
N LYS A 118 5.21 17.44 -19.22
CA LYS A 118 6.46 16.85 -18.78
C LYS A 118 6.33 16.41 -17.34
N ILE A 119 6.58 15.13 -17.07
CA ILE A 119 6.38 14.49 -15.75
C ILE A 119 7.65 13.76 -15.37
N LYS A 120 8.04 13.86 -14.07
CA LYS A 120 9.17 13.12 -13.51
C LYS A 120 8.66 11.80 -12.95
N TYR A 121 9.18 10.70 -13.49
CA TYR A 121 8.95 9.34 -13.01
C TYR A 121 10.11 8.92 -12.13
N TYR A 122 9.81 8.12 -11.12
CA TYR A 122 10.76 7.56 -10.20
C TYR A 122 10.76 6.04 -10.30
N GLU A 123 11.94 5.46 -10.28
CA GLU A 123 12.14 4.01 -10.25
C GLU A 123 13.20 3.64 -9.23
N MET A 124 13.12 2.42 -8.73
CA MET A 124 14.02 1.89 -7.73
C MET A 124 15.41 1.69 -8.31
N THR A 125 16.43 1.98 -7.51
CA THR A 125 17.82 1.61 -7.81
C THR A 125 18.18 0.26 -7.18
N GLU A 126 19.33 -0.29 -7.52
CA GLU A 126 19.87 -1.49 -6.86
C GLU A 126 20.08 -1.26 -5.37
N GLU A 127 20.58 -0.08 -4.99
CA GLU A 127 20.77 0.29 -3.58
C GLU A 127 19.45 0.39 -2.83
N GLY A 128 18.41 0.92 -3.46
CA GLY A 128 17.06 0.93 -2.90
C GLY A 128 16.51 -0.48 -2.67
N HIS A 129 16.73 -1.41 -3.61
CA HIS A 129 16.36 -2.82 -3.43
C HIS A 129 17.12 -3.48 -2.27
N LYS A 130 18.43 -3.23 -2.15
CA LYS A 130 19.24 -3.70 -1.01
C LYS A 130 18.71 -3.16 0.31
N THR A 131 18.39 -1.88 0.36
CA THR A 131 17.81 -1.23 1.55
C THR A 131 16.51 -1.89 1.99
N LEU A 132 15.55 -2.10 1.07
CA LEU A 132 14.30 -2.81 1.39
C LEU A 132 14.54 -4.27 1.80
N SER A 133 15.52 -4.96 1.17
CA SER A 133 15.90 -6.32 1.55
C SER A 133 16.44 -6.36 2.98
N THR A 134 17.26 -5.38 3.37
CA THR A 134 17.78 -5.23 4.74
C THR A 134 16.64 -5.05 5.75
N PHE A 135 15.65 -4.20 5.44
CA PHE A 135 14.49 -4.02 6.31
C PHE A 135 13.67 -5.31 6.47
N ARG A 136 13.45 -6.06 5.37
CA ARG A 136 12.78 -7.37 5.43
C ARG A 136 13.56 -8.37 6.28
N LYS A 137 14.88 -8.42 6.12
CA LYS A 137 15.75 -9.30 6.92
C LYS A 137 15.69 -8.96 8.40
N ILE A 138 15.75 -7.69 8.77
CA ILE A 138 15.61 -7.25 10.16
C ILE A 138 14.24 -7.66 10.71
N ALA A 139 13.15 -7.43 9.96
CA ALA A 139 11.82 -7.84 10.37
C ALA A 139 11.69 -9.36 10.57
N GLN A 140 12.31 -10.17 9.69
CA GLN A 140 12.34 -11.64 9.82
C GLN A 140 13.14 -12.10 11.05
N LEU A 141 14.31 -11.50 11.29
CA LEU A 141 15.13 -11.82 12.48
C LEU A 141 14.39 -11.44 13.77
N THR A 142 13.65 -10.33 13.76
CA THR A 142 12.84 -9.91 14.90
C THR A 142 11.66 -10.85 15.13
N LYS A 143 11.04 -11.39 14.05
CA LYS A 143 9.96 -12.37 14.15
C LYS A 143 10.39 -13.66 14.86
N ASN A 144 11.62 -14.07 14.69
CA ASN A 144 12.17 -15.28 15.32
C ASN A 144 12.66 -15.06 16.76
N ASN A 145 12.69 -13.81 17.23
CA ASN A 145 13.13 -13.46 18.56
C ASN A 145 11.90 -13.18 19.45
N HIS A 146 11.50 -14.15 20.25
CA HIS A 146 10.32 -14.11 21.14
C HIS A 146 10.33 -12.98 22.20
N SER A 147 11.39 -12.17 22.26
CA SER A 147 11.58 -11.11 23.25
C SER A 147 11.46 -9.68 22.70
N SER A 148 10.84 -9.50 21.53
CA SER A 148 10.72 -8.18 20.91
C SER A 148 9.35 -7.55 21.18
N ILE A 149 9.32 -6.60 22.13
CA ILE A 149 8.12 -5.79 22.42
C ILE A 149 7.53 -5.13 21.17
N TRP A 150 8.38 -4.80 20.18
CA TRP A 150 7.94 -4.25 18.91
C TRP A 150 7.17 -5.26 18.07
N LEU A 151 7.62 -6.50 18.05
CA LEU A 151 6.94 -7.58 17.35
C LEU A 151 5.59 -7.91 17.99
N ASP A 152 5.56 -7.96 19.33
CA ASP A 152 4.34 -8.21 20.09
C ASP A 152 3.31 -7.10 19.84
N PHE A 153 3.76 -5.84 19.86
CA PHE A 153 2.94 -4.69 19.48
C PHE A 153 2.38 -4.80 18.05
N MET A 154 3.23 -5.17 17.07
CA MET A 154 2.80 -5.29 15.68
C MET A 154 1.83 -6.45 15.48
N LYS A 155 2.05 -7.58 16.14
CA LYS A 155 1.11 -8.72 16.13
C LYS A 155 -0.24 -8.31 16.71
N ASP A 156 -0.23 -7.67 17.87
CA ASP A 156 -1.46 -7.23 18.54
C ASP A 156 -2.26 -6.23 17.70
N MET A 157 -1.57 -5.34 16.98
CA MET A 157 -2.20 -4.31 16.17
C MET A 157 -2.68 -4.77 14.78
N LEU A 158 -2.08 -5.83 14.22
CA LEU A 158 -2.28 -6.22 12.80
C LEU A 158 -2.86 -7.62 12.62
N MET A 159 -2.87 -8.47 13.65
CA MET A 159 -3.39 -9.84 13.57
C MET A 159 -4.73 -9.94 14.27
N ASP A 160 -5.67 -10.62 13.63
CA ASP A 160 -6.96 -10.94 14.25
C ASP A 160 -6.80 -11.94 15.39
N GLU A 161 -7.78 -11.97 16.30
CA GLU A 161 -7.78 -12.85 17.47
C GLU A 161 -7.69 -14.35 17.09
N GLU A 162 -8.13 -14.73 15.90
CA GLU A 162 -8.03 -16.10 15.38
C GLU A 162 -6.60 -16.47 14.97
N ASP A 163 -5.84 -15.55 14.38
CA ASP A 163 -4.44 -15.75 14.00
C ASP A 163 -3.49 -15.79 15.22
N LYS A 164 -3.92 -15.25 16.37
CA LYS A 164 -3.13 -15.24 17.62
C LYS A 164 -3.07 -16.62 18.30
N ARG A 165 -3.94 -17.57 17.90
CA ARG A 165 -4.07 -18.90 18.53
C ARG A 165 -3.36 -20.04 17.80
N SER A 166 -2.77 -19.77 16.65
CA SER A 166 -1.96 -20.70 15.85
C SER A 166 -0.47 -20.49 16.08
#